data_ce22cb619d305ffd250782494f0e9831
#
_entry.id   ce22cb619d305ffd250782494f0e9831
#
_cell.length_a   1.000
_cell.length_b   1.000
_cell.length_c   1.000
_cell.angle_alpha   90.00
_cell.angle_beta   90.00
_cell.angle_gamma   90.00
#
_symmetry.space_group_name_H-M   'P 1'
#
loop_
_entity.id
_entity.type
_entity.pdbx_description
1 polymer ?
#
loop_
_entity_poly.entity_id
_entity_poly.type
_entity_poly.pdbx_seq_one_letter_code
_entity_poly.pdbx_strand_id
1 'polypeptide(L)'
;MIIRVSNKALIFREGRVLLNKCARADGSGFYYDLPGGGQRPGEAAEDGLRREILEETGCRITEIRFCGLFEEINVNPQDRENYPDYCHRMIHVFTAQYAGQAAEPTEKDFCMLESIWLPLEEVSRLENLLPRDLAALLPEILKGKAVWPGAQFVDGRM
;
A
#
# COMPACT_ATOMS: atom_id res chain seq x y z
N MET A 1 -10.27 17.99 8.07
CA MET A 1 -9.53 17.23 7.04
C MET A 1 -8.04 17.43 7.27
N ILE A 2 -7.28 16.35 7.34
CA ILE A 2 -5.82 16.34 7.46
C ILE A 2 -5.23 15.63 6.21
N ILE A 3 -3.95 15.84 5.96
CA ILE A 3 -3.22 15.02 5.00
C ILE A 3 -2.68 13.81 5.76
N ARG A 4 -3.19 12.62 5.41
CA ARG A 4 -2.75 11.36 6.02
C ARG A 4 -1.52 10.83 5.29
N VAL A 5 -0.45 10.60 6.02
CA VAL A 5 0.76 9.97 5.48
C VAL A 5 0.73 8.48 5.77
N SER A 6 1.01 7.67 4.75
CA SER A 6 1.12 6.22 4.85
C SER A 6 2.41 5.74 4.20
N ASN A 7 2.99 4.68 4.75
CA ASN A 7 4.18 4.03 4.22
C ASN A 7 3.82 2.60 3.81
N LYS A 8 4.07 2.25 2.56
CA LYS A 8 3.72 0.95 1.98
C LYS A 8 4.91 0.34 1.25
N ALA A 9 4.95 -0.98 1.11
CA ALA A 9 6.06 -1.66 0.46
C ALA A 9 5.64 -2.68 -0.61
N LEU A 10 6.40 -2.67 -1.71
CA LEU A 10 6.55 -3.78 -2.63
C LEU A 10 7.58 -4.74 -2.01
N ILE A 11 7.11 -5.82 -1.41
CA ILE A 11 7.96 -6.82 -0.75
C ILE A 11 8.20 -7.97 -1.71
N PHE A 12 9.46 -8.20 -2.06
CA PHE A 12 9.85 -9.23 -3.01
C PHE A 12 10.36 -10.48 -2.30
N ARG A 13 9.99 -11.63 -2.85
CA ARG A 13 10.49 -12.95 -2.50
C ARG A 13 10.41 -13.87 -3.73
N GLU A 14 11.55 -14.35 -4.22
CA GLU A 14 11.63 -15.35 -5.28
C GLU A 14 10.73 -15.03 -6.50
N GLY A 15 10.80 -13.78 -7.00
CA GLY A 15 10.00 -13.31 -8.15
C GLY A 15 8.52 -13.07 -7.85
N ARG A 16 8.13 -13.07 -6.58
CA ARG A 16 6.76 -12.79 -6.12
C ARG A 16 6.71 -11.53 -5.28
N VAL A 17 5.54 -10.93 -5.21
CA VAL A 17 5.23 -9.75 -4.40
C VAL A 17 4.12 -10.08 -3.42
N LEU A 18 4.28 -9.65 -2.17
CA LEU A 18 3.27 -9.79 -1.13
C LEU A 18 2.22 -8.68 -1.27
N LEU A 19 0.96 -9.06 -1.38
CA LEU A 19 -0.17 -8.14 -1.45
C LEU A 19 -1.22 -8.49 -0.40
N ASN A 20 -1.92 -7.48 0.10
CA ASN A 20 -3.12 -7.65 0.90
C ASN A 20 -4.34 -7.63 -0.03
N LYS A 21 -5.15 -8.69 0.02
CA LYS A 21 -6.42 -8.77 -0.66
C LYS A 21 -7.51 -8.20 0.24
N CYS A 22 -8.21 -7.19 -0.23
CA CYS A 22 -9.20 -6.44 0.54
C CYS A 22 -10.58 -6.50 -0.12
N ALA A 23 -11.63 -6.65 0.70
CA ALA A 23 -13.01 -6.56 0.22
C ALA A 23 -13.39 -5.11 -0.08
N ARG A 24 -14.14 -4.90 -1.17
CA ARG A 24 -14.74 -3.59 -1.44
C ARG A 24 -15.88 -3.31 -0.48
N ALA A 25 -15.98 -2.06 -0.02
CA ALA A 25 -16.99 -1.65 0.95
C ALA A 25 -18.44 -1.84 0.46
N ASP A 26 -18.66 -1.73 -0.87
CA ASP A 26 -19.96 -1.90 -1.51
C ASP A 26 -20.33 -3.36 -1.82
N GLY A 27 -19.46 -4.30 -1.48
CA GLY A 27 -19.67 -5.73 -1.76
C GLY A 27 -19.47 -6.15 -3.22
N SER A 28 -18.95 -5.25 -4.08
CA SER A 28 -18.77 -5.50 -5.52
C SER A 28 -17.56 -6.38 -5.86
N GLY A 29 -16.84 -6.89 -4.87
CA GLY A 29 -15.67 -7.72 -5.08
C GLY A 29 -14.49 -7.35 -4.18
N PHE A 30 -13.29 -7.40 -4.73
CA PHE A 30 -12.06 -7.15 -3.99
C PHE A 30 -11.07 -6.30 -4.79
N TYR A 31 -10.07 -5.80 -4.09
CA TYR A 31 -8.90 -5.15 -4.65
C TYR A 31 -7.65 -5.62 -3.90
N TYR A 32 -6.50 -5.35 -4.47
CA TYR A 32 -5.22 -5.57 -3.82
C TYR A 32 -4.61 -4.25 -3.36
N ASP A 33 -3.97 -4.28 -2.20
CA ASP A 33 -3.20 -3.17 -1.68
C ASP A 33 -1.81 -3.65 -1.24
N LEU A 34 -0.86 -2.73 -1.19
CA LEU A 34 0.45 -3.02 -0.63
C LEU A 34 0.36 -3.12 0.90
N PRO A 35 1.12 -4.02 1.53
CA PRO A 35 1.30 -4.01 2.98
C PRO A 35 1.90 -2.69 3.47
N GLY A 36 1.45 -2.26 4.65
CA GLY A 36 1.87 -1.02 5.28
C GLY A 36 0.68 -0.15 5.67
N GLY A 37 0.94 0.93 6.37
CA GLY A 37 -0.12 1.77 6.92
C GLY A 37 0.32 3.15 7.37
N GLY A 38 -0.47 3.75 8.25
CA GLY A 38 -0.30 5.12 8.70
C GLY A 38 0.96 5.34 9.52
N GLN A 39 1.71 6.39 9.18
CA GLN A 39 2.83 6.84 10.00
C GLN A 39 2.32 7.54 11.26
N ARG A 40 2.93 7.24 12.40
CA ARG A 40 2.60 7.88 13.68
C ARG A 40 3.45 9.14 13.86
N PRO A 41 2.95 10.18 14.55
CA PRO A 41 3.76 11.34 14.91
C PRO A 41 5.00 10.93 15.70
N GLY A 42 6.16 11.47 15.31
CA GLY A 42 7.44 11.16 15.94
C GLY A 42 8.09 9.84 15.50
N GLU A 43 7.46 9.08 14.62
CA GLU A 43 7.98 7.84 14.06
C GLU A 43 8.67 8.12 12.72
N ALA A 44 9.85 7.54 12.49
CA ALA A 44 10.48 7.60 11.18
C ALA A 44 9.69 6.74 10.16
N ALA A 45 9.71 7.12 8.89
CA ALA A 45 8.95 6.44 7.85
C ALA A 45 9.28 4.93 7.75
N GLU A 46 10.56 4.57 7.81
CA GLU A 46 10.97 3.15 7.78
C GLU A 46 10.54 2.37 9.03
N ASP A 47 10.56 3.00 10.20
CA ASP A 47 10.12 2.36 11.45
C ASP A 47 8.61 2.10 11.41
N GLY A 48 7.84 3.08 10.94
CA GLY A 48 6.41 2.91 10.71
C GLY A 48 6.09 1.82 9.70
N LEU A 49 6.85 1.78 8.60
CA LEU A 49 6.71 0.73 7.59
C LEU A 49 6.96 -0.67 8.17
N ARG A 50 8.05 -0.85 8.91
CA ARG A 50 8.40 -2.14 9.55
C ARG A 50 7.34 -2.57 10.56
N ARG A 51 6.85 -1.63 11.36
CA ARG A 51 5.79 -1.89 12.35
C ARG A 51 4.50 -2.35 11.69
N GLU A 52 4.00 -1.61 10.71
CA GLU A 52 2.76 -1.94 9.99
C GLU A 52 2.85 -3.30 9.27
N ILE A 53 3.96 -3.56 8.57
CA ILE A 53 4.16 -4.84 7.89
C ILE A 53 4.18 -6.00 8.87
N LEU A 54 4.84 -5.83 10.02
CA LEU A 54 4.86 -6.85 11.07
C LEU A 54 3.46 -7.09 11.66
N GLU A 55 2.73 -6.02 11.94
CA GLU A 55 1.35 -6.08 12.47
C GLU A 55 0.38 -6.76 11.49
N GLU A 56 0.43 -6.41 10.20
CA GLU A 56 -0.49 -6.93 9.18
C GLU A 56 -0.13 -8.33 8.68
N THR A 57 1.15 -8.62 8.51
CA THR A 57 1.62 -9.82 7.80
C THR A 57 2.49 -10.76 8.64
N GLY A 58 3.01 -10.28 9.76
CA GLY A 58 3.99 -11.00 10.57
C GLY A 58 5.39 -11.06 9.97
N CYS A 59 5.62 -10.44 8.82
CA CYS A 59 6.90 -10.49 8.10
C CYS A 59 7.90 -9.45 8.61
N ARG A 60 9.18 -9.81 8.51
CA ARG A 60 10.30 -8.86 8.54
C ARG A 60 10.76 -8.55 7.13
N ILE A 61 11.26 -7.32 6.94
CA ILE A 61 11.77 -6.83 5.67
C ILE A 61 13.17 -6.25 5.83
N THR A 62 13.92 -6.28 4.75
CA THR A 62 15.26 -5.71 4.62
C THR A 62 15.41 -5.01 3.27
N GLU A 63 16.55 -4.36 3.04
CA GLU A 63 16.87 -3.66 1.80
C GLU A 63 15.78 -2.65 1.39
N ILE A 64 15.32 -1.86 2.36
CA ILE A 64 14.26 -0.88 2.16
C ILE A 64 14.80 0.28 1.32
N ARG A 65 14.09 0.60 0.24
CA ARG A 65 14.45 1.67 -0.67
C ARG A 65 13.20 2.43 -1.11
N PHE A 66 13.20 3.74 -0.94
CA PHE A 66 12.12 4.58 -1.47
C PHE A 66 12.02 4.45 -2.99
N CYS A 67 10.83 4.24 -3.51
CA CYS A 67 10.61 4.08 -4.94
C CYS A 67 9.46 4.92 -5.51
N GLY A 68 8.67 5.58 -4.70
CA GLY A 68 7.62 6.44 -5.23
C GLY A 68 6.77 7.14 -4.20
N LEU A 69 6.19 8.25 -4.64
CA LEU A 69 5.17 9.00 -3.91
C LEU A 69 3.87 8.96 -4.72
N PHE A 70 2.79 8.55 -4.07
CA PHE A 70 1.46 8.55 -4.65
C PHE A 70 0.57 9.47 -3.80
N GLU A 71 -0.09 10.42 -4.46
CA GLU A 71 -0.99 11.34 -3.81
C GLU A 71 -2.42 11.07 -4.29
N GLU A 72 -3.32 10.90 -3.35
CA GLU A 72 -4.71 10.58 -3.65
C GLU A 72 -5.65 11.52 -2.90
N ILE A 73 -6.53 12.16 -3.65
CA ILE A 73 -7.50 13.14 -3.14
C ILE A 73 -8.90 12.63 -3.50
N ASN A 74 -9.65 12.18 -2.49
CA ASN A 74 -11.04 11.78 -2.67
C ASN A 74 -11.92 13.03 -2.75
N VAL A 75 -12.63 13.18 -3.86
CA VAL A 75 -13.51 14.32 -4.13
C VAL A 75 -14.98 14.02 -3.85
N ASN A 76 -15.32 12.78 -3.49
CA ASN A 76 -16.69 12.40 -3.16
C ASN A 76 -17.21 13.20 -1.96
N PRO A 77 -18.33 13.93 -2.10
CA PRO A 77 -18.84 14.77 -1.01
C PRO A 77 -19.21 13.99 0.24
N GLN A 78 -19.82 12.82 0.08
CA GLN A 78 -20.27 11.97 1.20
C GLN A 78 -19.08 11.43 2.01
N ASP A 79 -18.00 11.01 1.32
CA ASP A 79 -16.80 10.55 1.99
C ASP A 79 -16.07 11.69 2.72
N ARG A 80 -16.06 12.88 2.14
CA ARG A 80 -15.48 14.08 2.77
C ARG A 80 -16.21 14.50 4.03
N GLU A 81 -17.52 14.30 4.08
CA GLU A 81 -18.33 14.55 5.25
C GLU A 81 -18.12 13.48 6.33
N ASN A 82 -18.18 12.20 5.94
CA ASN A 82 -18.15 11.09 6.89
C ASN A 82 -16.75 10.72 7.38
N TYR A 83 -15.74 10.91 6.50
CA TYR A 83 -14.37 10.43 6.73
C TYR A 83 -13.31 11.45 6.30
N PRO A 84 -13.37 12.71 6.79
CA PRO A 84 -12.52 13.80 6.30
C PRO A 84 -11.02 13.52 6.39
N ASP A 85 -10.59 12.73 7.38
CA ASP A 85 -9.18 12.42 7.63
C ASP A 85 -8.62 11.31 6.73
N TYR A 86 -9.47 10.74 5.87
CA TYR A 86 -9.06 9.71 4.91
C TYR A 86 -9.17 10.18 3.45
N CYS A 87 -9.56 11.44 3.24
CA CYS A 87 -9.81 11.95 1.91
C CYS A 87 -8.60 12.58 1.21
N HIS A 88 -7.50 12.80 1.92
CA HIS A 88 -6.24 13.25 1.31
C HIS A 88 -5.11 12.40 1.85
N ARG A 89 -4.51 11.60 1.00
CA ARG A 89 -3.45 10.66 1.38
C ARG A 89 -2.18 10.90 0.59
N MET A 90 -1.05 10.94 1.30
CA MET A 90 0.30 10.88 0.75
C MET A 90 0.84 9.48 1.05
N ILE A 91 1.09 8.70 0.03
CA ILE A 91 1.50 7.30 0.14
C ILE A 91 2.94 7.18 -0.33
N HIS A 92 3.86 7.02 0.61
CA HIS A 92 5.24 6.66 0.31
C HIS A 92 5.32 5.18 -0.01
N VAL A 93 5.87 4.84 -1.16
CA VAL A 93 6.07 3.45 -1.55
C VAL A 93 7.57 3.13 -1.55
N PHE A 94 7.88 1.99 -0.94
CA PHE A 94 9.23 1.45 -0.85
C PHE A 94 9.30 0.10 -1.54
N THR A 95 10.45 -0.26 -2.07
CA THR A 95 10.78 -1.65 -2.36
C THR A 95 11.46 -2.26 -1.14
N ALA A 96 11.25 -3.53 -0.90
CA ALA A 96 11.90 -4.26 0.19
C ALA A 96 12.05 -5.74 -0.16
N GLN A 97 12.96 -6.42 0.53
CA GLN A 97 13.12 -7.86 0.44
C GLN A 97 12.51 -8.53 1.66
N TYR A 98 11.83 -9.64 1.45
CA TYR A 98 11.35 -10.50 2.53
C TYR A 98 12.53 -11.04 3.35
N ALA A 99 12.46 -10.93 4.65
CA ALA A 99 13.50 -11.33 5.59
C ALA A 99 13.02 -12.32 6.66
N GLY A 100 11.96 -13.04 6.38
CA GLY A 100 11.43 -14.11 7.23
C GLY A 100 10.09 -13.77 7.90
N GLN A 101 9.40 -14.82 8.33
CA GLN A 101 8.22 -14.74 9.18
C GLN A 101 8.67 -14.64 10.63
N ALA A 102 8.29 -13.55 11.30
CA ALA A 102 8.75 -13.27 12.67
C ALA A 102 7.67 -13.51 13.73
N ALA A 103 6.40 -13.35 13.34
CA ALA A 103 5.24 -13.46 14.22
C ALA A 103 3.98 -13.82 13.43
N GLU A 104 2.91 -14.17 14.15
CA GLU A 104 1.58 -14.16 13.55
C GLU A 104 1.10 -12.72 13.38
N PRO A 105 0.30 -12.41 12.34
CA PRO A 105 -0.31 -11.10 12.19
C PRO A 105 -1.16 -10.74 13.41
N THR A 106 -0.96 -9.54 13.94
CA THR A 106 -1.68 -9.05 15.14
C THR A 106 -2.81 -8.10 14.80
N GLU A 107 -2.68 -7.37 13.71
CA GLU A 107 -3.68 -6.44 13.22
C GLU A 107 -3.96 -6.69 11.74
N LYS A 108 -5.25 -6.75 11.41
CA LYS A 108 -5.71 -6.74 10.03
C LYS A 108 -6.61 -5.53 9.88
N ASP A 109 -6.40 -4.75 8.84
CA ASP A 109 -7.37 -3.75 8.45
C ASP A 109 -8.73 -4.44 8.24
N PHE A 110 -9.78 -3.75 8.59
CA PHE A 110 -11.12 -4.36 8.63
C PHE A 110 -11.59 -4.89 7.25
N CYS A 111 -11.04 -4.35 6.16
CA CYS A 111 -11.31 -4.82 4.79
C CYS A 111 -10.41 -6.00 4.36
N MET A 112 -9.34 -6.29 5.11
CA MET A 112 -8.33 -7.26 4.71
C MET A 112 -8.82 -8.70 4.86
N LEU A 113 -8.87 -9.43 3.74
CA LEU A 113 -9.27 -10.83 3.69
C LEU A 113 -8.08 -11.76 3.96
N GLU A 114 -6.99 -11.54 3.22
CA GLU A 114 -5.76 -12.34 3.30
C GLU A 114 -4.55 -11.58 2.78
N SER A 115 -3.35 -12.01 3.17
CA SER A 115 -2.10 -11.65 2.49
C SER A 115 -1.72 -12.78 1.53
N ILE A 116 -1.34 -12.43 0.31
CA ILE A 116 -1.06 -13.39 -0.76
C ILE A 116 0.20 -13.02 -1.54
N TRP A 117 0.99 -14.04 -1.89
CA TRP A 117 2.15 -13.89 -2.76
C TRP A 117 1.74 -14.11 -4.22
N LEU A 118 1.83 -13.09 -5.06
CA LEU A 118 1.56 -13.18 -6.47
C LEU A 118 2.86 -13.05 -7.29
N PRO A 119 2.98 -13.79 -8.43
CA PRO A 119 4.07 -13.56 -9.36
C PRO A 119 4.12 -12.11 -9.84
N LEU A 120 5.31 -11.53 -9.94
CA LEU A 120 5.49 -10.15 -10.38
C LEU A 120 4.81 -9.85 -11.72
N GLU A 121 4.80 -10.81 -12.64
CA GLU A 121 4.13 -10.68 -13.94
C GLU A 121 2.61 -10.51 -13.80
N GLU A 122 1.99 -11.20 -12.83
CA GLU A 122 0.56 -11.02 -12.53
C GLU A 122 0.31 -9.64 -11.91
N VAL A 123 1.15 -9.23 -10.95
CA VAL A 123 1.03 -7.92 -10.29
C VAL A 123 1.07 -6.77 -11.29
N SER A 124 1.94 -6.86 -12.30
CA SER A 124 2.06 -5.83 -13.36
C SER A 124 0.82 -5.70 -14.25
N ARG A 125 -0.07 -6.66 -14.23
CA ARG A 125 -1.31 -6.70 -15.04
C ARG A 125 -2.58 -6.45 -14.23
N LEU A 126 -2.46 -6.25 -12.91
CA LEU A 126 -3.62 -6.01 -12.05
C LEU A 126 -4.25 -4.64 -12.35
N GLU A 127 -5.54 -4.64 -12.62
CA GLU A 127 -6.34 -3.42 -12.78
C GLU A 127 -6.89 -2.90 -11.44
N ASN A 128 -6.93 -3.76 -10.42
CA ASN A 128 -7.45 -3.49 -9.09
C ASN A 128 -6.36 -3.42 -8.00
N LEU A 129 -5.17 -2.97 -8.36
CA LEU A 129 -4.05 -2.74 -7.43
C LEU A 129 -4.03 -1.28 -6.94
N LEU A 130 -3.82 -1.09 -5.64
CA LEU A 130 -3.54 0.20 -5.03
C LEU A 130 -2.06 0.31 -4.57
N PRO A 131 -1.50 1.52 -4.55
CA PRO A 131 -2.07 2.77 -5.09
C PRO A 131 -2.27 2.70 -6.61
N ARG A 132 -3.22 3.51 -7.11
CA ARG A 132 -3.51 3.58 -8.55
C ARG A 132 -2.25 3.89 -9.35
N ASP A 133 -2.17 3.42 -10.58
CA ASP A 133 -1.02 3.54 -11.50
C ASP A 133 0.25 2.78 -11.06
N LEU A 134 0.28 2.18 -9.88
CA LEU A 134 1.46 1.43 -9.43
C LEU A 134 1.83 0.31 -10.41
N ALA A 135 0.84 -0.49 -10.84
CA ALA A 135 1.10 -1.59 -11.78
C ALA A 135 1.76 -1.10 -13.08
N ALA A 136 1.27 0.01 -13.63
CA ALA A 136 1.83 0.62 -14.84
C ALA A 136 3.24 1.21 -14.63
N LEU A 137 3.58 1.63 -13.41
CA LEU A 137 4.87 2.23 -13.07
C LEU A 137 5.91 1.20 -12.59
N LEU A 138 5.52 -0.07 -12.38
CA LEU A 138 6.45 -1.13 -11.96
C LEU A 138 7.70 -1.24 -12.83
N PRO A 139 7.65 -1.17 -14.18
CA PRO A 139 8.85 -1.23 -15.00
C PRO A 139 9.89 -0.15 -14.65
N GLU A 140 9.44 1.07 -14.35
CA GLU A 140 10.34 2.17 -13.95
C GLU A 140 10.90 1.97 -12.55
N ILE A 141 10.07 1.50 -11.62
CA ILE A 141 10.48 1.16 -10.25
C ILE A 141 11.54 0.05 -10.26
N LEU A 142 11.35 -0.99 -11.07
CA LEU A 142 12.28 -2.11 -11.18
C LEU A 142 13.63 -1.72 -11.81
N LYS A 143 13.67 -0.61 -12.57
CA LYS A 143 14.91 0.00 -13.06
C LYS A 143 15.60 0.86 -12.02
N GLY A 144 15.05 0.96 -10.81
CA GLY A 144 15.59 1.77 -9.71
C GLY A 144 15.23 3.24 -9.75
N LYS A 145 14.22 3.62 -10.54
CA LYS A 145 13.73 5.01 -10.58
C LYS A 145 12.69 5.24 -9.50
N ALA A 146 12.73 6.44 -8.91
CA ALA A 146 11.62 6.93 -8.09
C ALA A 146 10.53 7.53 -9.00
N VAL A 147 9.27 7.22 -8.69
CA VAL A 147 8.13 7.64 -9.50
C VAL A 147 7.20 8.57 -8.74
N TRP A 148 6.59 9.50 -9.45
CA TRP A 148 5.53 10.37 -8.95
C TRP A 148 4.53 10.67 -10.08
N PRO A 149 3.40 9.99 -10.13
CA PRO A 149 2.39 10.21 -11.17
C PRO A 149 1.60 11.52 -11.01
N GLY A 150 1.87 12.29 -9.95
CA GLY A 150 1.11 13.48 -9.60
C GLY A 150 -0.11 13.15 -8.73
N ALA A 151 -0.87 14.19 -8.37
CA ALA A 151 -2.08 14.04 -7.57
C ALA A 151 -3.19 13.35 -8.39
N GLN A 152 -3.82 12.35 -7.80
CA GLN A 152 -4.94 11.62 -8.37
C GLN A 152 -6.23 11.99 -7.65
N PHE A 153 -7.21 12.44 -8.42
CA PHE A 153 -8.53 12.77 -7.91
C PHE A 153 -9.45 11.57 -8.10
N VAL A 154 -9.98 11.05 -7.01
CA VAL A 154 -10.83 9.85 -7.01
C VAL A 154 -12.23 10.18 -6.47
N ASP A 155 -13.25 9.56 -7.04
CA ASP A 155 -14.63 9.71 -6.60
C ASP A 155 -15.08 8.43 -5.86
N GLY A 156 -15.03 8.50 -4.55
CA GLY A 156 -15.39 7.40 -3.67
C GLY A 156 -14.21 6.53 -3.20
N ARG A 157 -14.51 5.69 -2.21
CA ARG A 157 -13.58 4.72 -1.63
C ARG A 157 -13.55 3.44 -2.44
N MET A 158 -12.40 2.82 -2.45
CA MET A 158 -12.25 1.46 -2.96
C MET A 158 -12.86 0.44 -2.00
#